data_211117487c3a827f34d48a75de7f7cb8
#
_entry.id   211117487c3a827f34d48a75de7f7cb8
#
_cell.length_a   1.000
_cell.length_b   1.000
_cell.length_c   1.000
_cell.angle_alpha   90.00
_cell.angle_beta   90.00
_cell.angle_gamma   90.00
#
_symmetry.space_group_name_H-M   'P 1'
#
loop_
_entity.id
_entity.type
_entity.pdbx_description
1 polymer ?
#
loop_
_entity_poly.entity_id
_entity_poly.type
_entity_poly.pdbx_seq_one_letter_code
_entity_poly.pdbx_strand_id
1 'polypeptide(L)'
;AATAPGQACLQHAWARAAVLEGVLAAQILLPAADVGDRAAYVNARNAAEALFALGAVPIVNENDATATDEITFGDNDALAAQVAVLVRARLLVLLTEVEGVFTRAPGTPGAELVGEGSLARDAVLGDPSTLGRGGMRSKVLAAEMAAAAGIPSVIAAGAGPSVLAPI
;
A
#
# COMPACT_ATOMS: atom_id res chain seq x y z
N ALA A 1 -4.58 -18.81 10.69
CA ALA A 1 -5.01 -20.02 9.96
C ALA A 1 -5.98 -19.73 8.80
N ALA A 2 -6.72 -18.62 8.82
CA ALA A 2 -7.66 -18.25 7.73
C ALA A 2 -6.99 -17.53 6.55
N THR A 3 -5.79 -17.05 6.70
CA THR A 3 -5.06 -16.22 5.72
C THR A 3 -4.54 -17.02 4.51
N ALA A 4 -4.06 -18.24 4.72
CA ALA A 4 -3.50 -19.04 3.64
C ALA A 4 -4.49 -19.38 2.50
N PRO A 5 -5.75 -19.80 2.74
CA PRO A 5 -6.75 -19.95 1.68
C PRO A 5 -7.09 -18.63 0.99
N GLY A 6 -7.12 -17.51 1.73
CA GLY A 6 -7.36 -16.17 1.20
C GLY A 6 -6.30 -15.72 0.21
N GLN A 7 -5.03 -16.04 0.46
CA GLN A 7 -3.93 -15.73 -0.45
C GLN A 7 -4.10 -16.40 -1.83
N ALA A 8 -4.50 -17.66 -1.86
CA ALA A 8 -4.74 -18.37 -3.12
C ALA A 8 -5.90 -17.73 -3.93
N CYS A 9 -6.99 -17.32 -3.25
CA CYS A 9 -8.10 -16.64 -3.89
C CYS A 9 -7.68 -15.27 -4.43
N LEU A 10 -6.93 -14.50 -3.66
CA LEU A 10 -6.42 -13.18 -4.07
C LEU A 10 -5.52 -13.30 -5.30
N GLN A 11 -4.54 -14.21 -5.26
CA GLN A 11 -3.64 -14.45 -6.38
C GLN A 11 -4.39 -14.87 -7.64
N HIS A 12 -5.38 -15.75 -7.51
CA HIS A 12 -6.20 -16.18 -8.64
C HIS A 12 -7.00 -15.02 -9.26
N ALA A 13 -7.56 -14.13 -8.42
CA ALA A 13 -8.29 -12.95 -8.91
C ALA A 13 -7.36 -12.01 -9.70
N TRP A 14 -6.16 -11.71 -9.17
CA TRP A 14 -5.19 -10.88 -9.86
C TRP A 14 -4.66 -11.53 -11.14
N ALA A 15 -4.37 -12.84 -11.12
CA ALA A 15 -3.91 -13.56 -12.31
C ALA A 15 -4.95 -13.50 -13.44
N ARG A 16 -6.24 -13.67 -13.12
CA ARG A 16 -7.32 -13.53 -14.09
C ARG A 16 -7.44 -12.13 -14.67
N ALA A 17 -7.35 -11.10 -13.82
CA ALA A 17 -7.39 -9.71 -14.27
C ALA A 17 -6.19 -9.39 -15.17
N ALA A 18 -4.98 -9.79 -14.79
CA ALA A 18 -3.76 -9.56 -15.55
C ALA A 18 -3.81 -10.22 -16.95
N VAL A 19 -4.33 -11.44 -17.04
CA VAL A 19 -4.49 -12.14 -18.34
C VAL A 19 -5.38 -11.37 -19.30
N LEU A 20 -6.42 -10.70 -18.81
CA LEU A 20 -7.32 -9.89 -19.67
C LEU A 20 -6.59 -8.69 -20.28
N GLU A 21 -5.58 -8.19 -19.58
CA GLU A 21 -4.73 -7.07 -20.03
C GLU A 21 -3.45 -7.54 -20.74
N GLY A 22 -3.29 -8.84 -20.98
CA GLY A 22 -2.13 -9.42 -21.66
C GLY A 22 -0.83 -9.37 -20.85
N VAL A 23 -0.92 -9.25 -19.52
CA VAL A 23 0.23 -9.25 -18.61
C VAL A 23 0.24 -10.45 -17.67
N LEU A 24 1.39 -10.76 -17.12
CA LEU A 24 1.53 -11.79 -16.07
C LEU A 24 1.41 -11.15 -14.69
N ALA A 25 0.78 -11.86 -13.74
CA ALA A 25 0.81 -11.51 -12.33
C ALA A 25 1.57 -12.58 -11.55
N ALA A 26 2.52 -12.15 -10.72
CA ALA A 26 3.33 -13.06 -9.89
C ALA A 26 3.28 -12.63 -8.43
N GLN A 27 3.12 -13.59 -7.53
CA GLN A 27 3.03 -13.32 -6.09
C GLN A 27 4.43 -13.22 -5.47
N ILE A 28 4.60 -12.22 -4.60
CA ILE A 28 5.71 -12.10 -3.65
C ILE A 28 5.12 -12.01 -2.25
N LEU A 29 5.51 -12.90 -1.35
CA LEU A 29 5.17 -12.83 0.07
C LEU A 29 6.39 -12.37 0.85
N LEU A 30 6.28 -11.23 1.54
CA LEU A 30 7.35 -10.65 2.33
C LEU A 30 7.04 -10.83 3.82
N PRO A 31 7.90 -11.51 4.59
CA PRO A 31 7.80 -11.48 6.04
C PRO A 31 8.06 -10.06 6.57
N ALA A 32 7.32 -9.66 7.59
CA ALA A 32 7.48 -8.32 8.21
C ALA A 32 8.92 -8.07 8.71
N ALA A 33 9.60 -9.12 9.18
CA ALA A 33 10.98 -9.06 9.66
C ALA A 33 12.01 -8.84 8.54
N ASP A 34 11.73 -9.28 7.32
CA ASP A 34 12.69 -9.28 6.21
C ASP A 34 13.02 -7.87 5.70
N VAL A 35 12.16 -6.90 5.96
CA VAL A 35 12.38 -5.51 5.51
C VAL A 35 13.51 -4.83 6.29
N GLY A 36 13.80 -5.27 7.52
CA GLY A 36 14.93 -4.82 8.34
C GLY A 36 16.24 -5.57 8.06
N ASP A 37 16.18 -6.72 7.41
CA ASP A 37 17.36 -7.51 7.07
C ASP A 37 17.88 -7.14 5.67
N ARG A 38 19.16 -6.78 5.59
CA ARG A 38 19.79 -6.36 4.33
C ARG A 38 19.79 -7.46 3.26
N ALA A 39 20.00 -8.72 3.64
CA ALA A 39 20.07 -9.80 2.67
C ALA A 39 18.69 -10.13 2.13
N ALA A 40 17.67 -10.17 3.01
CA ALA A 40 16.27 -10.33 2.62
C ALA A 40 15.79 -9.18 1.71
N TYR A 41 16.14 -7.93 2.04
CA TYR A 41 15.85 -6.76 1.21
C TYR A 41 16.43 -6.89 -0.20
N VAL A 42 17.72 -7.26 -0.33
CA VAL A 42 18.36 -7.43 -1.64
C VAL A 42 17.71 -8.57 -2.43
N ASN A 43 17.36 -9.68 -1.78
CA ASN A 43 16.71 -10.80 -2.42
C ASN A 43 15.30 -10.43 -2.93
N ALA A 44 14.51 -9.74 -2.12
CA ALA A 44 13.18 -9.27 -2.50
C ALA A 44 13.25 -8.29 -3.69
N ARG A 45 14.23 -7.38 -3.68
CA ARG A 45 14.47 -6.46 -4.78
C ARG A 45 14.84 -7.19 -6.07
N ASN A 46 15.79 -8.12 -6.01
CA ASN A 46 16.22 -8.90 -7.18
C ASN A 46 15.05 -9.72 -7.75
N ALA A 47 14.19 -10.29 -6.89
CA ALA A 47 13.00 -11.01 -7.31
C ALA A 47 12.02 -10.07 -8.05
N ALA A 48 11.76 -8.88 -7.51
CA ALA A 48 10.89 -7.90 -8.16
C ALA A 48 11.47 -7.44 -9.50
N GLU A 49 12.77 -7.13 -9.57
CA GLU A 49 13.46 -6.74 -10.81
C GLU A 49 13.40 -7.85 -11.88
N ALA A 50 13.56 -9.12 -11.48
CA ALA A 50 13.44 -10.25 -12.40
C ALA A 50 12.01 -10.38 -12.96
N LEU A 51 10.97 -10.16 -12.13
CA LEU A 51 9.58 -10.17 -12.59
C LEU A 51 9.31 -9.02 -13.56
N PHE A 52 9.80 -7.81 -13.28
CA PHE A 52 9.67 -6.68 -14.22
C PHE A 52 10.37 -6.97 -15.56
N ALA A 53 11.55 -7.61 -15.55
CA ALA A 53 12.24 -8.00 -16.76
C ALA A 53 11.45 -9.01 -17.61
N LEU A 54 10.59 -9.82 -16.98
CA LEU A 54 9.65 -10.73 -17.64
C LEU A 54 8.34 -10.06 -18.08
N GLY A 55 8.17 -8.76 -17.82
CA GLY A 55 6.90 -8.06 -18.06
C GLY A 55 5.80 -8.46 -17.10
N ALA A 56 6.14 -9.04 -15.95
CA ALA A 56 5.17 -9.45 -14.95
C ALA A 56 4.92 -8.33 -13.92
N VAL A 57 3.68 -8.27 -13.41
CA VAL A 57 3.28 -7.38 -12.31
C VAL A 57 3.42 -8.15 -10.99
N PRO A 58 4.31 -7.74 -10.07
CA PRO A 58 4.40 -8.33 -8.75
C PRO A 58 3.17 -7.99 -7.91
N ILE A 59 2.51 -8.99 -7.36
CA ILE A 59 1.44 -8.87 -6.37
C ILE A 59 2.05 -9.18 -5.02
N VAL A 60 2.29 -8.14 -4.23
CA VAL A 60 3.00 -8.27 -2.95
C VAL A 60 2.00 -8.28 -1.81
N ASN A 61 2.22 -9.16 -0.84
CA ASN A 61 1.49 -9.18 0.43
C ASN A 61 2.41 -9.65 1.55
N GLU A 62 1.98 -9.44 2.80
CA GLU A 62 2.67 -9.98 3.97
C GLU A 62 2.59 -11.51 4.02
N ASN A 63 3.66 -12.16 4.49
CA ASN A 63 3.67 -13.59 4.75
C ASN A 63 3.17 -13.88 6.17
N ASP A 64 1.85 -13.81 6.37
CA ASP A 64 1.20 -14.08 7.65
C ASP A 64 1.43 -15.50 8.20
N ALA A 65 1.88 -16.43 7.34
CA ALA A 65 2.10 -17.81 7.77
C ALA A 65 3.36 -17.98 8.66
N THR A 66 4.28 -17.03 8.59
CA THR A 66 5.53 -17.02 9.36
C THR A 66 5.61 -15.90 10.38
N ALA A 67 4.56 -15.08 10.49
CA ALA A 67 4.49 -13.99 11.46
C ALA A 67 4.41 -14.57 12.89
N THR A 68 5.35 -14.19 13.74
CA THR A 68 5.27 -14.42 15.19
C THR A 68 4.43 -13.30 15.80
N ASP A 69 3.57 -13.63 16.77
CA ASP A 69 2.55 -12.74 17.36
C ASP A 69 3.07 -11.41 17.96
N GLU A 70 4.38 -11.19 17.98
CA GLU A 70 5.01 -10.04 18.61
C GLU A 70 5.22 -8.83 17.68
N ILE A 71 5.10 -8.97 16.36
CA ILE A 71 5.30 -7.89 15.40
C ILE A 71 4.14 -7.91 14.38
N THR A 72 2.99 -7.45 14.80
CA THR A 72 1.92 -7.11 13.88
C THR A 72 2.23 -5.74 13.23
N PHE A 73 3.07 -5.73 12.22
CA PHE A 73 3.04 -4.69 11.20
C PHE A 73 1.82 -4.93 10.29
N GLY A 74 0.65 -5.11 10.89
CA GLY A 74 -0.59 -5.48 10.19
C GLY A 74 -1.16 -4.36 9.32
N ASP A 75 -0.32 -3.65 8.61
CA ASP A 75 -0.77 -2.57 7.75
C ASP A 75 -0.09 -2.66 6.38
N ASN A 76 -0.86 -3.12 5.39
CA ASN A 76 -0.42 -3.16 4.01
C ASN A 76 -0.03 -1.77 3.45
N ASP A 77 -0.42 -0.69 4.11
CA ASP A 77 0.00 0.66 3.72
C ASP A 77 1.51 0.86 4.00
N ALA A 78 1.98 0.43 5.18
CA ALA A 78 3.41 0.47 5.50
C ALA A 78 4.22 -0.44 4.58
N LEU A 79 3.72 -1.66 4.31
CA LEU A 79 4.32 -2.58 3.35
C LEU A 79 4.40 -1.96 1.95
N ALA A 80 3.33 -1.27 1.51
CA ALA A 80 3.31 -0.60 0.21
C ALA A 80 4.38 0.49 0.10
N ALA A 81 4.59 1.29 1.15
CA ALA A 81 5.65 2.29 1.18
C ALA A 81 7.05 1.63 1.14
N GLN A 82 7.26 0.56 1.88
CA GLN A 82 8.52 -0.19 1.87
C GLN A 82 8.81 -0.79 0.50
N VAL A 83 7.80 -1.39 -0.15
CA VAL A 83 7.91 -1.94 -1.50
C VAL A 83 8.18 -0.83 -2.50
N ALA A 84 7.52 0.33 -2.39
CA ALA A 84 7.79 1.47 -3.25
C ALA A 84 9.27 1.91 -3.19
N VAL A 85 9.86 1.95 -1.99
CA VAL A 85 11.30 2.24 -1.80
C VAL A 85 12.15 1.13 -2.40
N LEU A 86 11.81 -0.14 -2.14
CA LEU A 86 12.53 -1.32 -2.62
C LEU A 86 12.64 -1.34 -4.15
N VAL A 87 11.55 -1.07 -4.86
CA VAL A 87 11.52 -1.08 -6.32
C VAL A 87 11.86 0.29 -6.94
N ARG A 88 12.15 1.30 -6.12
CA ARG A 88 12.39 2.70 -6.56
C ARG A 88 11.22 3.22 -7.40
N ALA A 89 10.02 3.08 -6.88
CA ALA A 89 8.82 3.52 -7.54
C ALA A 89 8.86 5.02 -7.86
N ARG A 90 8.24 5.41 -8.95
CA ARG A 90 8.12 6.83 -9.34
C ARG A 90 6.95 7.51 -8.65
N LEU A 91 5.99 6.72 -8.17
CA LEU A 91 4.78 7.17 -7.51
C LEU A 91 4.26 6.03 -6.61
N LEU A 92 3.77 6.36 -5.41
CA LEU A 92 2.98 5.47 -4.57
C LEU A 92 1.52 5.93 -4.59
N VAL A 93 0.60 5.03 -4.93
CA VAL A 93 -0.84 5.29 -4.87
C VAL A 93 -1.46 4.44 -3.78
N LEU A 94 -2.06 5.10 -2.78
CA LEU A 94 -2.76 4.46 -1.67
C LEU A 94 -4.27 4.61 -1.88
N LEU A 95 -4.92 3.51 -2.19
CA LEU A 95 -6.36 3.48 -2.43
C LEU A 95 -7.15 3.37 -1.12
N THR A 96 -8.25 4.11 -1.04
CA THR A 96 -9.13 4.16 0.13
C THR A 96 -10.60 4.18 -0.30
N GLU A 97 -11.52 4.02 0.65
CA GLU A 97 -12.97 4.09 0.40
C GLU A 97 -13.50 5.52 0.23
N VAL A 98 -12.71 6.52 0.63
CA VAL A 98 -13.06 7.94 0.55
C VAL A 98 -12.19 8.65 -0.49
N GLU A 99 -12.57 9.87 -0.90
CA GLU A 99 -11.90 10.62 -1.98
C GLU A 99 -10.44 10.99 -1.67
N GLY A 100 -10.07 11.03 -0.39
CA GLY A 100 -8.72 11.39 0.06
C GLY A 100 -8.70 11.73 1.53
N VAL A 101 -7.74 12.56 1.95
CA VAL A 101 -7.63 13.04 3.33
C VAL A 101 -8.58 14.21 3.54
N PHE A 102 -9.36 14.19 4.61
CA PHE A 102 -10.25 15.27 5.00
C PHE A 102 -9.80 15.92 6.32
N THR A 103 -10.13 17.22 6.49
CA THR A 103 -9.87 17.95 7.73
C THR A 103 -10.64 17.42 8.93
N ARG A 104 -11.77 16.72 8.67
CA ARG A 104 -12.67 16.06 9.65
C ARG A 104 -13.24 14.80 9.04
N ALA A 105 -13.98 14.02 9.82
CA ALA A 105 -14.64 12.82 9.29
C ALA A 105 -15.55 13.17 8.09
N PRO A 106 -15.44 12.44 6.97
CA PRO A 106 -16.27 12.69 5.79
C PRO A 106 -17.77 12.69 6.13
N GLY A 107 -18.51 13.65 5.59
CA GLY A 107 -19.95 13.81 5.85
C GLY A 107 -20.28 14.65 7.09
N THR A 108 -19.30 15.11 7.88
CA THR A 108 -19.52 16.03 8.97
C THR A 108 -19.54 17.49 8.46
N PRO A 109 -20.31 18.42 9.11
CA PRO A 109 -20.29 19.83 8.74
C PRO A 109 -18.88 20.43 8.82
N GLY A 110 -18.43 21.07 7.73
CA GLY A 110 -17.11 21.69 7.64
C GLY A 110 -15.96 20.69 7.38
N ALA A 111 -16.25 19.46 6.94
CA ALA A 111 -15.24 18.56 6.40
C ALA A 111 -14.82 19.04 5.01
N GLU A 112 -13.54 19.30 4.81
CA GLU A 112 -12.94 19.73 3.56
C GLU A 112 -11.86 18.74 3.13
N LEU A 113 -11.79 18.47 1.82
CA LEU A 113 -10.74 17.64 1.24
C LEU A 113 -9.41 18.39 1.29
N VAL A 114 -8.37 17.73 1.79
CA VAL A 114 -7.02 18.27 1.88
C VAL A 114 -6.30 17.97 0.56
N GLY A 115 -6.00 19.00 -0.22
CA GLY A 115 -5.46 18.85 -1.58
C GLY A 115 -3.96 18.56 -1.63
N GLU A 116 -3.16 19.02 -0.67
CA GLU A 116 -1.70 18.86 -0.70
C GLU A 116 -1.05 18.61 0.68
N GLY A 117 0.00 17.85 0.62
CA GLY A 117 0.86 17.13 1.54
C GLY A 117 1.00 17.57 3.00
N SER A 118 1.44 18.76 3.32
CA SER A 118 1.74 19.13 4.72
C SER A 118 0.50 19.26 5.60
N LEU A 119 -0.60 19.69 5.04
CA LEU A 119 -1.87 19.84 5.74
C LEU A 119 -2.53 18.48 6.06
N ALA A 120 -2.24 17.45 5.28
CA ALA A 120 -2.77 16.11 5.51
C ALA A 120 -2.24 15.51 6.82
N ARG A 121 -0.98 15.76 7.16
CA ARG A 121 -0.37 15.32 8.41
C ARG A 121 -1.07 15.94 9.61
N ASP A 122 -1.23 17.25 9.61
CA ASP A 122 -1.82 17.98 10.73
C ASP A 122 -3.29 17.61 10.93
N ALA A 123 -4.04 17.44 9.84
CA ALA A 123 -5.42 17.00 9.86
C ALA A 123 -5.60 15.60 10.47
N VAL A 124 -4.68 14.67 10.19
CA VAL A 124 -4.80 13.27 10.60
C VAL A 124 -4.14 12.99 11.95
N LEU A 125 -3.03 13.65 12.26
CA LEU A 125 -2.26 13.40 13.47
C LEU A 125 -2.62 14.34 14.61
N GLY A 126 -3.29 15.47 14.32
CA GLY A 126 -3.63 16.49 15.31
C GLY A 126 -4.78 16.12 16.24
N ASP A 127 -5.71 15.27 15.83
CA ASP A 127 -6.84 14.84 16.67
C ASP A 127 -7.14 13.33 16.51
N PRO A 128 -6.81 12.51 17.50
CA PRO A 128 -7.07 11.07 17.47
C PRO A 128 -8.55 10.67 17.39
N SER A 129 -9.48 11.60 17.65
CA SER A 129 -10.92 11.34 17.67
C SER A 129 -11.59 11.51 16.30
N THR A 130 -10.94 12.16 15.34
CA THR A 130 -11.59 12.61 14.09
C THR A 130 -11.54 11.62 12.94
N LEU A 131 -10.62 10.65 12.98
CA LEU A 131 -10.50 9.65 11.92
C LEU A 131 -10.46 8.25 12.54
N GLY A 132 -11.41 7.41 12.15
CA GLY A 132 -11.55 6.04 12.64
C GLY A 132 -10.20 5.34 12.80
N ARG A 133 -10.05 4.62 13.90
CA ARG A 133 -8.81 3.96 14.31
C ARG A 133 -8.20 3.14 13.17
N GLY A 134 -7.13 3.64 12.57
CA GLY A 134 -6.22 2.88 11.71
C GLY A 134 -6.12 3.36 10.26
N GLY A 135 -7.18 3.33 9.48
CA GLY A 135 -7.09 3.36 8.02
C GLY A 135 -6.46 4.61 7.37
N MET A 136 -6.87 5.83 7.71
CA MET A 136 -6.31 7.04 7.09
C MET A 136 -4.96 7.43 7.70
N ARG A 137 -4.79 7.19 9.01
CA ARG A 137 -3.53 7.46 9.69
C ARG A 137 -2.39 6.61 9.12
N SER A 138 -2.63 5.32 8.88
CA SER A 138 -1.62 4.44 8.30
C SER A 138 -1.22 4.89 6.90
N LYS A 139 -2.19 5.31 6.08
CA LYS A 139 -1.92 5.83 4.74
C LYS A 139 -1.07 7.10 4.75
N VAL A 140 -1.36 8.04 5.65
CA VAL A 140 -0.56 9.26 5.78
C VAL A 140 0.87 8.92 6.23
N LEU A 141 1.04 8.03 7.21
CA LEU A 141 2.36 7.59 7.66
C LEU A 141 3.13 6.86 6.54
N ALA A 142 2.45 6.03 5.76
CA ALA A 142 3.05 5.35 4.60
C ALA A 142 3.47 6.37 3.51
N ALA A 143 2.65 7.38 3.25
CA ALA A 143 2.99 8.46 2.32
C ALA A 143 4.20 9.27 2.81
N GLU A 144 4.30 9.56 4.12
CA GLU A 144 5.47 10.22 4.71
C GLU A 144 6.75 9.38 4.59
N MET A 145 6.64 8.06 4.82
CA MET A 145 7.76 7.13 4.63
C MET A 145 8.27 7.14 3.18
N ALA A 146 7.35 7.10 2.19
CA ALA A 146 7.71 7.18 0.79
C ALA A 146 8.33 8.55 0.43
N ALA A 147 7.76 9.64 0.95
CA ALA A 147 8.27 11.00 0.74
C ALA A 147 9.68 11.19 1.29
N ALA A 148 10.00 10.60 2.46
CA ALA A 148 11.35 10.61 3.02
C ALA A 148 12.38 9.92 2.10
N ALA A 149 11.94 8.99 1.26
CA ALA A 149 12.75 8.36 0.22
C ALA A 149 12.68 9.08 -1.14
N GLY A 150 12.03 10.24 -1.22
CA GLY A 150 11.88 11.02 -2.45
C GLY A 150 10.80 10.50 -3.40
N ILE A 151 9.89 9.66 -2.94
CA ILE A 151 8.80 9.09 -3.74
C ILE A 151 7.52 9.88 -3.46
N PRO A 152 6.95 10.56 -4.45
CA PRO A 152 5.65 11.21 -4.31
C PRO A 152 4.54 10.18 -4.06
N SER A 153 3.51 10.58 -3.31
CA SER A 153 2.40 9.69 -2.97
C SER A 153 1.06 10.36 -3.21
N VAL A 154 0.07 9.58 -3.62
CA VAL A 154 -1.32 10.00 -3.81
C VAL A 154 -2.22 9.10 -2.96
N ILE A 155 -3.14 9.70 -2.21
CA ILE A 155 -4.22 8.99 -1.51
C ILE A 155 -5.51 9.32 -2.25
N ALA A 156 -6.18 8.31 -2.80
CA ALA A 156 -7.34 8.49 -3.67
C ALA A 156 -8.41 7.42 -3.46
N ALA A 157 -9.64 7.69 -3.90
CA ALA A 157 -10.72 6.72 -3.86
C ALA A 157 -10.39 5.50 -4.72
N GLY A 158 -10.61 4.30 -4.15
CA GLY A 158 -10.39 3.01 -4.81
C GLY A 158 -11.62 2.41 -5.47
N ALA A 159 -12.75 3.12 -5.49
CA ALA A 159 -14.01 2.62 -6.03
C ALA A 159 -14.21 3.01 -7.49
N GLY A 160 -14.58 2.05 -8.33
CA GLY A 160 -14.98 2.28 -9.72
C GLY A 160 -13.96 1.83 -10.77
N PRO A 161 -14.38 1.77 -12.03
CA PRO A 161 -13.47 1.51 -13.14
C PRO A 161 -12.58 2.73 -13.38
N SER A 162 -11.35 2.52 -13.81
CA SER A 162 -10.40 3.59 -14.16
C SER A 162 -9.92 4.45 -12.96
N VAL A 163 -9.81 3.86 -11.78
CA VAL A 163 -9.36 4.54 -10.56
C VAL A 163 -8.01 5.26 -10.74
N LEU A 164 -7.13 4.70 -11.56
CA LEU A 164 -5.79 5.26 -11.80
C LEU A 164 -5.74 6.26 -12.96
N ALA A 165 -6.79 6.40 -13.76
CA ALA A 165 -6.79 7.28 -14.94
C ALA A 165 -6.66 8.77 -14.61
N PRO A 166 -7.15 9.29 -13.46
CA PRO A 166 -6.97 10.69 -13.07
C PRO A 166 -5.61 11.01 -12.43
N ILE A 167 -4.82 10.00 -12.09
CA ILE A 167 -3.55 10.09 -11.38
C ILE A 167 -2.39 10.10 -12.37
#